data_4d6b4a290785cc591795cb55504552b4
#
_entry.id   4d6b4a290785cc591795cb55504552b4
#
_cell.length_a   1.000
_cell.length_b   1.000
_cell.length_c   1.000
_cell.angle_alpha   90.00
_cell.angle_beta   90.00
_cell.angle_gamma   90.00
#
_symmetry.space_group_name_H-M   'P 1'
#
loop_
_entity.id
_entity.type
_entity.pdbx_description
1 polymer ?
#
loop_
_entity_poly.entity_id
_entity_poly.type
_entity_poly.pdbx_seq_one_letter_code
_entity_poly.pdbx_strand_id
1 'polypeptide(L)'
;MNRKTGFIGCGNMAKAIMRGILSKKLRSPSEIIASDLYENVLAGFQDEAGIATTLDNREVAAGSGILFIAVKPQDYEQTIRGIRDVVSSDQIIVTIAPGKTIEWVEGVFGTGRGIRIVRTMPNLPATVGEGVTGICHNPFVTEEDFKAVKELIGSFSDPIEIKESLMDVVCSVSGSSPAIVFMFIEALADAAVLDGMPRQLAYRFAAQTLIGAAHMVKDTGRHPGELKDLVCSPAGTTIEAVRVLEDKGFRGSIIEAVHRCTEKARGL
;
A
#
# COMPACT_ATOMS: atom_id res chain seq x y z
N MET A 1 27.59 12.63 -0.68
CA MET A 1 27.36 11.98 0.64
C MET A 1 26.30 10.91 0.43
N ASN A 2 26.58 9.66 0.80
CA ASN A 2 25.62 8.56 0.66
C ASN A 2 24.58 8.69 1.77
N ARG A 3 23.46 9.38 1.53
CA ARG A 3 22.41 9.59 2.52
C ARG A 3 21.57 8.34 2.64
N LYS A 4 21.17 7.99 3.86
CA LYS A 4 20.35 6.81 4.16
C LYS A 4 18.91 6.94 3.64
N THR A 5 18.21 5.82 3.55
CA THR A 5 16.76 5.78 3.47
C THR A 5 16.21 5.69 4.89
N GLY A 6 15.48 6.72 5.30
CA GLY A 6 14.95 6.86 6.66
C GLY A 6 13.48 6.51 6.76
N PHE A 7 13.10 6.00 7.93
CA PHE A 7 11.71 5.69 8.26
C PHE A 7 11.36 6.28 9.62
N ILE A 8 10.38 7.16 9.67
CA ILE A 8 9.77 7.63 10.92
C ILE A 8 8.47 6.85 11.13
N GLY A 9 8.46 6.00 12.14
CA GLY A 9 7.47 4.95 12.36
C GLY A 9 7.96 3.60 11.84
N CYS A 10 7.96 2.58 12.70
CA CYS A 10 8.38 1.20 12.42
C CYS A 10 7.21 0.21 12.56
N GLY A 11 6.01 0.63 12.13
CA GLY A 11 4.80 -0.21 12.09
C GLY A 11 4.82 -1.25 10.96
N ASN A 12 3.73 -2.01 10.83
CA ASN A 12 3.62 -3.11 9.86
C ASN A 12 3.93 -2.67 8.42
N MET A 13 3.42 -1.51 7.97
CA MET A 13 3.67 -1.03 6.62
C MET A 13 5.13 -0.62 6.42
N ALA A 14 5.73 0.11 7.36
CA ALA A 14 7.15 0.45 7.29
C ALA A 14 8.04 -0.80 7.23
N LYS A 15 7.76 -1.80 8.05
CA LYS A 15 8.46 -3.10 8.03
C LYS A 15 8.31 -3.83 6.70
N ALA A 16 7.10 -3.82 6.11
CA ALA A 16 6.87 -4.42 4.80
C ALA A 16 7.72 -3.73 3.70
N ILE A 17 7.74 -2.39 3.70
CA ILE A 17 8.55 -1.59 2.78
C ILE A 17 10.04 -1.92 2.96
N MET A 18 10.56 -1.85 4.18
CA MET A 18 11.97 -2.13 4.47
C MET A 18 12.37 -3.56 4.08
N ARG A 19 11.52 -4.56 4.38
CA ARG A 19 11.77 -5.96 3.96
C ARG A 19 11.83 -6.08 2.43
N GLY A 20 10.93 -5.43 1.72
CA GLY A 20 10.94 -5.39 0.25
C GLY A 20 12.25 -4.81 -0.29
N ILE A 21 12.65 -3.64 0.20
CA ILE A 21 13.89 -2.96 -0.18
C ILE A 21 15.13 -3.85 0.08
N LEU A 22 15.21 -4.47 1.24
CA LEU A 22 16.32 -5.35 1.62
C LEU A 22 16.35 -6.65 0.81
N SER A 23 15.19 -7.28 0.59
CA SER A 23 15.07 -8.53 -0.17
C SER A 23 15.50 -8.39 -1.63
N LYS A 24 15.21 -7.24 -2.23
CA LYS A 24 15.63 -6.88 -3.60
C LYS A 24 17.04 -6.27 -3.65
N LYS A 25 17.71 -6.14 -2.51
CA LYS A 25 19.09 -5.58 -2.38
C LYS A 25 19.22 -4.16 -2.94
N LEU A 26 18.13 -3.37 -2.91
CA LEU A 26 18.16 -1.97 -3.34
C LEU A 26 18.90 -1.09 -2.34
N ARG A 27 18.95 -1.51 -1.08
CA ARG A 27 19.76 -0.94 0.00
C ARG A 27 20.33 -2.06 0.86
N SER A 28 21.51 -1.83 1.42
CA SER A 28 22.07 -2.63 2.50
C SER A 28 21.44 -2.24 3.84
N PRO A 29 21.48 -3.10 4.88
CA PRO A 29 20.98 -2.74 6.20
C PRO A 29 21.60 -1.44 6.77
N SER A 30 22.88 -1.20 6.51
CA SER A 30 23.61 0.00 6.96
C SER A 30 23.13 1.31 6.31
N GLU A 31 22.42 1.22 5.17
CA GLU A 31 21.84 2.36 4.44
C GLU A 31 20.40 2.64 4.84
N ILE A 32 19.84 1.90 5.80
CA ILE A 32 18.50 2.13 6.34
C ILE A 32 18.60 2.54 7.80
N ILE A 33 17.78 3.50 8.20
CA ILE A 33 17.60 3.92 9.58
C ILE A 33 16.11 4.10 9.86
N ALA A 34 15.65 3.63 11.02
CA ALA A 34 14.25 3.76 11.43
C ALA A 34 14.12 4.29 12.85
N SER A 35 13.05 5.06 13.10
CA SER A 35 12.63 5.45 14.44
C SER A 35 11.21 5.00 14.74
N ASP A 36 10.93 4.81 16.02
CA ASP A 36 9.58 4.61 16.56
C ASP A 36 9.53 5.13 18.00
N LEU A 37 8.34 5.37 18.52
CA LEU A 37 8.14 5.77 19.92
C LEU A 37 8.41 4.62 20.90
N TYR A 38 8.32 3.37 20.43
CA TYR A 38 8.41 2.17 21.25
C TYR A 38 9.69 1.39 20.94
N GLU A 39 10.60 1.33 21.90
CA GLU A 39 11.90 0.64 21.80
C GLU A 39 11.75 -0.85 21.45
N ASN A 40 10.75 -1.53 22.02
CA ASN A 40 10.47 -2.94 21.74
C ASN A 40 10.04 -3.21 20.29
N VAL A 41 9.42 -2.23 19.61
CA VAL A 41 9.05 -2.34 18.19
C VAL A 41 10.30 -2.26 17.31
N LEU A 42 11.26 -1.42 17.70
CA LEU A 42 12.53 -1.25 17.01
C LEU A 42 13.46 -2.45 17.21
N ALA A 43 13.64 -2.90 18.45
CA ALA A 43 14.56 -3.98 18.80
C ALA A 43 14.26 -5.27 18.00
N GLY A 44 12.98 -5.71 17.98
CA GLY A 44 12.60 -6.90 17.24
C GLY A 44 12.86 -6.82 15.73
N PHE A 45 12.76 -5.61 15.14
CA PHE A 45 13.04 -5.45 13.71
C PHE A 45 14.52 -5.21 13.43
N GLN A 46 15.25 -4.60 14.36
CA GLN A 46 16.72 -4.48 14.29
C GLN A 46 17.38 -5.86 14.31
N ASP A 47 16.93 -6.75 15.19
CA ASP A 47 17.43 -8.13 15.26
C ASP A 47 17.15 -8.92 13.98
N GLU A 48 15.97 -8.68 13.38
CA GLU A 48 15.56 -9.34 12.14
C GLU A 48 16.34 -8.83 10.91
N ALA A 49 16.45 -7.50 10.78
CA ALA A 49 16.84 -6.84 9.55
C ALA A 49 18.26 -6.23 9.56
N GLY A 50 18.88 -6.11 10.74
CA GLY A 50 20.22 -5.55 10.92
C GLY A 50 20.34 -4.05 10.61
N ILE A 51 19.21 -3.31 10.56
CA ILE A 51 19.19 -1.86 10.27
C ILE A 51 19.56 -1.02 11.50
N ALA A 52 19.94 0.24 11.29
CA ALA A 52 20.09 1.20 12.36
C ALA A 52 18.73 1.65 12.91
N THR A 53 18.62 1.77 14.23
CA THR A 53 17.38 2.24 14.89
C THR A 53 17.69 3.31 15.92
N THR A 54 16.74 4.21 16.18
CA THR A 54 16.82 5.28 17.18
C THR A 54 15.41 5.65 17.69
N LEU A 55 15.33 6.27 18.85
CA LEU A 55 14.08 6.87 19.36
C LEU A 55 13.90 8.32 18.91
N ASP A 56 14.88 8.91 18.24
CA ASP A 56 14.86 10.31 17.80
C ASP A 56 14.53 10.43 16.30
N ASN A 57 13.32 10.90 16.01
CA ASN A 57 12.87 11.21 14.64
C ASN A 57 13.76 12.22 13.93
N ARG A 58 14.42 13.13 14.68
CA ARG A 58 15.29 14.19 14.12
C ARG A 58 16.58 13.59 13.59
N GLU A 59 17.13 12.59 14.28
CA GLU A 59 18.33 11.87 13.82
C GLU A 59 18.03 11.18 12.47
N VAL A 60 16.88 10.49 12.37
CA VAL A 60 16.44 9.86 11.11
C VAL A 60 16.26 10.90 10.01
N ALA A 61 15.56 12.01 10.30
CA ALA A 61 15.29 13.06 9.33
C ALA A 61 16.57 13.72 8.82
N ALA A 62 17.50 14.09 9.71
CA ALA A 62 18.76 14.74 9.33
C ALA A 62 19.69 13.83 8.51
N GLY A 63 19.67 12.50 8.78
CA GLY A 63 20.56 11.51 8.15
C GLY A 63 20.06 10.95 6.81
N SER A 64 18.82 11.26 6.40
CA SER A 64 18.17 10.60 5.26
C SER A 64 18.19 11.44 3.99
N GLY A 65 18.32 10.80 2.82
CA GLY A 65 18.08 11.41 1.52
C GLY A 65 16.63 11.19 1.05
N ILE A 66 16.11 9.99 1.30
CA ILE A 66 14.70 9.64 1.12
C ILE A 66 14.15 9.31 2.50
N LEU A 67 13.12 10.03 2.92
CA LEU A 67 12.50 9.91 4.24
C LEU A 67 11.04 9.49 4.13
N PHE A 68 10.74 8.27 4.57
CA PHE A 68 9.37 7.79 4.69
C PHE A 68 8.76 8.23 6.02
N ILE A 69 7.62 8.93 5.97
CA ILE A 69 6.80 9.22 7.15
C ILE A 69 5.74 8.14 7.23
N ALA A 70 5.93 7.19 8.13
CA ALA A 70 5.14 5.96 8.25
C ALA A 70 4.41 5.83 9.59
N VAL A 71 4.15 6.96 10.25
CA VAL A 71 3.32 7.05 11.45
C VAL A 71 1.83 7.03 11.11
N LYS A 72 0.97 6.90 12.10
CA LYS A 72 -0.49 6.96 11.91
C LYS A 72 -0.93 8.37 11.47
N PRO A 73 -2.02 8.51 10.69
CA PRO A 73 -2.47 9.80 10.15
C PRO A 73 -2.68 10.90 11.19
N GLN A 74 -3.12 10.57 12.40
CA GLN A 74 -3.30 11.53 13.49
C GLN A 74 -1.98 12.09 14.03
N ASP A 75 -0.88 11.37 13.89
CA ASP A 75 0.43 11.75 14.43
C ASP A 75 1.29 12.53 13.42
N TYR A 76 0.81 12.67 12.16
CA TYR A 76 1.57 13.29 11.06
C TYR A 76 1.96 14.73 11.35
N GLU A 77 1.01 15.54 11.83
CA GLU A 77 1.28 16.96 12.07
C GLU A 77 2.37 17.17 13.13
N GLN A 78 2.26 16.48 14.24
CA GLN A 78 3.24 16.56 15.32
C GLN A 78 4.61 16.05 14.87
N THR A 79 4.62 14.95 14.13
CA THR A 79 5.86 14.36 13.57
C THR A 79 6.56 15.34 12.65
N ILE A 80 5.84 15.91 11.67
CA ILE A 80 6.41 16.87 10.71
C ILE A 80 6.91 18.13 11.42
N ARG A 81 6.13 18.70 12.36
CA ARG A 81 6.54 19.87 13.16
C ARG A 81 7.83 19.60 13.95
N GLY A 82 8.00 18.38 14.46
CA GLY A 82 9.18 17.98 15.24
C GLY A 82 10.47 17.85 14.42
N ILE A 83 10.38 17.67 13.09
CA ILE A 83 11.55 17.46 12.23
C ILE A 83 11.76 18.56 11.21
N ARG A 84 10.80 19.47 11.02
CA ARG A 84 10.79 20.44 9.91
C ARG A 84 12.02 21.32 9.81
N ASP A 85 12.69 21.63 10.91
CA ASP A 85 13.88 22.48 10.98
C ASP A 85 15.18 21.74 10.61
N VAL A 86 15.19 20.40 10.65
CA VAL A 86 16.32 19.56 10.24
C VAL A 86 16.14 18.95 8.84
N VAL A 87 14.94 19.04 8.26
CA VAL A 87 14.69 18.61 6.87
C VAL A 87 15.10 19.71 5.90
N SER A 88 15.89 19.38 4.88
CA SER A 88 16.34 20.27 3.82
C SER A 88 15.57 20.04 2.50
N SER A 89 15.59 21.03 1.61
CA SER A 89 14.86 20.98 0.32
C SER A 89 15.43 19.98 -0.69
N ASP A 90 16.60 19.43 -0.46
CA ASP A 90 17.23 18.40 -1.29
C ASP A 90 16.86 16.94 -0.86
N GLN A 91 16.09 16.81 0.22
CA GLN A 91 15.55 15.54 0.67
C GLN A 91 14.19 15.24 0.03
N ILE A 92 13.90 13.97 -0.18
CA ILE A 92 12.62 13.50 -0.69
C ILE A 92 11.80 12.97 0.47
N ILE A 93 10.66 13.57 0.71
CA ILE A 93 9.70 13.12 1.73
C ILE A 93 8.67 12.20 1.07
N VAL A 94 8.60 10.96 1.51
CA VAL A 94 7.60 9.99 1.04
C VAL A 94 6.54 9.82 2.11
N THR A 95 5.29 10.15 1.78
CA THR A 95 4.15 9.99 2.70
C THR A 95 3.33 8.77 2.33
N ILE A 96 2.84 8.03 3.34
CA ILE A 96 2.01 6.83 3.15
C ILE A 96 0.64 6.93 3.84
N ALA A 97 0.30 8.10 4.40
CA ALA A 97 -0.94 8.28 5.16
C ALA A 97 -2.14 8.58 4.28
N PRO A 98 -3.29 7.90 4.47
CA PRO A 98 -4.55 8.30 3.88
C PRO A 98 -4.98 9.69 4.37
N GLY A 99 -5.69 10.44 3.51
CA GLY A 99 -6.28 11.74 3.86
C GLY A 99 -5.30 12.90 4.03
N LYS A 100 -4.00 12.69 3.85
CA LYS A 100 -2.98 13.76 3.94
C LYS A 100 -2.53 14.17 2.54
N THR A 101 -3.02 15.33 2.05
CA THR A 101 -2.68 15.84 0.72
C THR A 101 -1.25 16.41 0.69
N ILE A 102 -0.68 16.51 -0.50
CA ILE A 102 0.62 17.16 -0.72
C ILE A 102 0.59 18.60 -0.18
N GLU A 103 -0.46 19.36 -0.53
CA GLU A 103 -0.64 20.75 -0.06
C GLU A 103 -0.67 20.83 1.47
N TRP A 104 -1.40 19.90 2.13
CA TRP A 104 -1.43 19.84 3.59
C TRP A 104 -0.04 19.58 4.18
N VAL A 105 0.71 18.62 3.61
CA VAL A 105 2.07 18.28 4.06
C VAL A 105 3.02 19.48 3.87
N GLU A 106 2.97 20.13 2.71
CA GLU A 106 3.74 21.36 2.44
C GLU A 106 3.44 22.46 3.45
N GLY A 107 2.16 22.66 3.78
CA GLY A 107 1.72 23.63 4.78
C GLY A 107 2.31 23.36 6.16
N VAL A 108 2.38 22.10 6.60
CA VAL A 108 2.95 21.72 7.90
C VAL A 108 4.47 21.90 7.93
N PHE A 109 5.18 21.59 6.84
CA PHE A 109 6.62 21.88 6.71
C PHE A 109 6.91 23.38 6.68
N GLY A 110 5.98 24.18 6.20
CA GLY A 110 6.08 25.63 5.97
C GLY A 110 6.09 25.94 4.48
N THR A 111 5.10 26.73 4.07
CA THR A 111 4.90 27.12 2.67
C THR A 111 6.15 27.82 2.09
N GLY A 112 6.47 27.53 0.84
CA GLY A 112 7.58 28.15 0.11
C GLY A 112 8.97 27.57 0.37
N ARG A 113 9.09 26.50 1.14
CA ARG A 113 10.38 25.84 1.42
C ARG A 113 10.90 24.95 0.28
N GLY A 114 10.08 24.68 -0.74
CA GLY A 114 10.48 23.84 -1.87
C GLY A 114 10.76 22.37 -1.51
N ILE A 115 10.09 21.84 -0.48
CA ILE A 115 10.26 20.45 -0.03
C ILE A 115 9.76 19.51 -1.12
N ARG A 116 10.55 18.51 -1.50
CA ARG A 116 10.20 17.47 -2.45
C ARG A 116 9.30 16.44 -1.77
N ILE A 117 8.05 16.32 -2.21
CA ILE A 117 7.06 15.42 -1.60
C ILE A 117 6.56 14.44 -2.64
N VAL A 118 6.68 13.15 -2.32
CA VAL A 118 6.05 12.04 -3.03
C VAL A 118 4.97 11.47 -2.12
N ARG A 119 3.72 11.57 -2.55
CA ARG A 119 2.57 10.97 -1.86
C ARG A 119 2.32 9.59 -2.40
N THR A 120 2.17 8.61 -1.50
CA THR A 120 1.93 7.22 -1.87
C THR A 120 0.77 6.64 -1.09
N MET A 121 0.09 5.64 -1.67
CA MET A 121 -0.98 4.88 -1.04
C MET A 121 -0.73 3.39 -1.25
N PRO A 122 0.13 2.77 -0.42
CA PRO A 122 0.35 1.33 -0.42
C PRO A 122 -0.84 0.58 0.20
N ASN A 123 -0.89 -0.73 0.03
CA ASN A 123 -1.90 -1.58 0.61
C ASN A 123 -1.30 -2.79 1.37
N LEU A 124 -2.13 -3.51 2.13
CA LEU A 124 -1.69 -4.62 2.99
C LEU A 124 -0.95 -5.75 2.25
N PRO A 125 -1.32 -6.16 1.01
CA PRO A 125 -0.58 -7.18 0.26
C PRO A 125 0.90 -6.86 -0.01
N ALA A 126 1.34 -5.63 0.19
CA ALA A 126 2.77 -5.27 0.20
C ALA A 126 3.59 -6.10 1.20
N THR A 127 2.98 -6.61 2.27
CA THR A 127 3.63 -7.48 3.26
C THR A 127 4.11 -8.82 2.69
N VAL A 128 3.54 -9.24 1.58
CA VAL A 128 3.92 -10.47 0.85
C VAL A 128 4.49 -10.17 -0.54
N GLY A 129 4.82 -8.90 -0.84
CA GLY A 129 5.40 -8.48 -2.12
C GLY A 129 4.40 -8.33 -3.27
N GLU A 130 3.11 -8.46 -3.00
CA GLU A 130 2.01 -8.38 -3.97
C GLU A 130 1.15 -7.12 -3.77
N GLY A 131 1.77 -6.04 -3.32
CA GLY A 131 1.10 -4.77 -3.14
C GLY A 131 0.81 -4.04 -4.46
N VAL A 132 -0.08 -3.06 -4.38
CA VAL A 132 -0.22 -2.00 -5.36
C VAL A 132 -0.13 -0.66 -4.64
N THR A 133 0.60 0.30 -5.21
CA THR A 133 0.81 1.60 -4.60
C THR A 133 0.49 2.71 -5.59
N GLY A 134 -0.58 3.48 -5.31
CA GLY A 134 -0.80 4.75 -6.02
C GLY A 134 0.28 5.76 -5.62
N ILE A 135 0.86 6.46 -6.61
CA ILE A 135 1.96 7.41 -6.39
C ILE A 135 1.74 8.71 -7.18
N CYS A 136 1.98 9.85 -6.53
CA CYS A 136 2.06 11.16 -7.17
C CYS A 136 3.06 12.05 -6.43
N HIS A 137 3.40 13.20 -6.99
CA HIS A 137 4.40 14.08 -6.42
C HIS A 137 4.08 15.56 -6.67
N ASN A 138 4.74 16.45 -5.92
CA ASN A 138 4.70 17.88 -6.19
C ASN A 138 5.74 18.31 -7.26
N PRO A 139 5.66 19.54 -7.80
CA PRO A 139 6.55 20.03 -8.85
C PRO A 139 8.03 20.15 -8.46
N PHE A 140 8.37 20.07 -7.17
CA PHE A 140 9.74 20.14 -6.69
C PHE A 140 10.51 18.84 -6.83
N VAL A 141 9.81 17.71 -7.00
CA VAL A 141 10.40 16.38 -7.23
C VAL A 141 10.86 16.29 -8.69
N THR A 142 12.13 15.98 -8.90
CA THR A 142 12.67 15.77 -10.25
C THR A 142 12.31 14.39 -10.77
N GLU A 143 12.42 14.18 -12.08
CA GLU A 143 12.21 12.84 -12.70
C GLU A 143 13.15 11.78 -12.12
N GLU A 144 14.39 12.15 -11.79
CA GLU A 144 15.37 11.25 -11.18
C GLU A 144 14.95 10.87 -9.76
N ASP A 145 14.51 11.85 -8.95
CA ASP A 145 13.97 11.61 -7.62
C ASP A 145 12.77 10.67 -7.65
N PHE A 146 11.84 10.94 -8.56
CA PHE A 146 10.63 10.16 -8.70
C PHE A 146 10.93 8.72 -9.13
N LYS A 147 11.84 8.54 -10.08
CA LYS A 147 12.32 7.23 -10.50
C LYS A 147 12.96 6.45 -9.34
N ALA A 148 13.80 7.11 -8.53
CA ALA A 148 14.43 6.48 -7.39
C ALA A 148 13.39 6.02 -6.34
N VAL A 149 12.35 6.82 -6.07
CA VAL A 149 11.25 6.41 -5.17
C VAL A 149 10.43 5.29 -5.77
N LYS A 150 10.10 5.34 -7.08
CA LYS A 150 9.37 4.25 -7.78
C LYS A 150 10.14 2.93 -7.72
N GLU A 151 11.45 2.95 -7.84
CA GLU A 151 12.29 1.75 -7.72
C GLU A 151 12.19 1.15 -6.31
N LEU A 152 12.27 1.97 -5.26
CA LEU A 152 12.09 1.48 -3.89
C LEU A 152 10.70 0.87 -3.67
N ILE A 153 9.65 1.54 -4.17
CA ILE A 153 8.27 1.05 -4.07
C ILE A 153 8.09 -0.25 -4.87
N GLY A 154 8.72 -0.37 -6.04
CA GLY A 154 8.70 -1.57 -6.88
C GLY A 154 9.29 -2.83 -6.22
N SER A 155 9.94 -2.68 -5.07
CA SER A 155 10.46 -3.81 -4.30
C SER A 155 9.40 -4.59 -3.52
N PHE A 156 8.25 -3.98 -3.24
CA PHE A 156 7.18 -4.56 -2.41
C PHE A 156 5.77 -4.40 -3.01
N SER A 157 5.64 -3.60 -4.07
CA SER A 157 4.34 -3.33 -4.71
C SER A 157 4.52 -2.88 -6.16
N ASP A 158 3.44 -2.88 -6.94
CA ASP A 158 3.36 -2.29 -8.27
C ASP A 158 3.10 -0.77 -8.15
N PRO A 159 4.04 0.13 -8.47
CA PRO A 159 3.87 1.56 -8.37
C PRO A 159 3.10 2.11 -9.58
N ILE A 160 1.87 2.56 -9.36
CA ILE A 160 1.02 3.15 -10.39
C ILE A 160 0.96 4.68 -10.19
N GLU A 161 1.48 5.41 -11.17
CA GLU A 161 1.41 6.86 -11.16
C GLU A 161 -0.01 7.34 -11.47
N ILE A 162 -0.51 8.25 -10.63
CA ILE A 162 -1.88 8.78 -10.73
C ILE A 162 -1.92 10.27 -10.41
N LYS A 163 -3.00 10.93 -10.78
CA LYS A 163 -3.31 12.28 -10.28
C LYS A 163 -3.65 12.21 -8.79
N GLU A 164 -3.21 13.19 -8.01
CA GLU A 164 -3.48 13.23 -6.57
C GLU A 164 -4.99 13.17 -6.25
N SER A 165 -5.83 13.75 -7.09
CA SER A 165 -7.30 13.71 -6.95
C SER A 165 -7.92 12.30 -6.95
N LEU A 166 -7.16 11.28 -7.37
CA LEU A 166 -7.59 9.88 -7.37
C LEU A 166 -7.14 9.11 -6.12
N MET A 167 -6.34 9.71 -5.21
CA MET A 167 -5.79 9.01 -4.06
C MET A 167 -6.87 8.43 -3.13
N ASP A 168 -8.00 9.11 -2.94
CA ASP A 168 -9.09 8.62 -2.10
C ASP A 168 -9.82 7.44 -2.74
N VAL A 169 -9.92 7.42 -4.07
CA VAL A 169 -10.45 6.28 -4.84
C VAL A 169 -9.48 5.09 -4.73
N VAL A 170 -8.17 5.33 -4.86
CA VAL A 170 -7.14 4.30 -4.66
C VAL A 170 -7.18 3.74 -3.23
N CYS A 171 -7.39 4.59 -2.23
CA CYS A 171 -7.56 4.14 -0.85
C CYS A 171 -8.70 3.13 -0.73
N SER A 172 -9.82 3.34 -1.42
CA SER A 172 -10.97 2.45 -1.38
C SER A 172 -10.74 1.19 -2.22
N VAL A 173 -10.28 1.34 -3.47
CA VAL A 173 -10.13 0.23 -4.43
C VAL A 173 -8.99 -0.71 -4.06
N SER A 174 -7.86 -0.19 -3.55
CA SER A 174 -6.69 -1.01 -3.23
C SER A 174 -6.37 -1.09 -1.74
N GLY A 175 -6.57 -0.01 -0.99
CA GLY A 175 -6.27 0.03 0.44
C GLY A 175 -7.28 -0.77 1.27
N SER A 176 -8.57 -0.59 1.01
CA SER A 176 -9.66 -1.21 1.79
C SER A 176 -10.16 -2.53 1.19
N SER A 177 -10.15 -2.69 -0.13
CA SER A 177 -10.71 -3.86 -0.80
C SER A 177 -10.04 -5.20 -0.50
N PRO A 178 -8.79 -5.30 0.02
CA PRO A 178 -8.30 -6.59 0.53
C PRO A 178 -9.24 -7.23 1.57
N ALA A 179 -9.93 -6.43 2.40
CA ALA A 179 -10.93 -6.94 3.33
C ALA A 179 -12.11 -7.61 2.59
N ILE A 180 -12.59 -7.01 1.49
CA ILE A 180 -13.67 -7.57 0.66
C ILE A 180 -13.20 -8.88 0.00
N VAL A 181 -11.95 -8.92 -0.48
CA VAL A 181 -11.34 -10.12 -1.07
C VAL A 181 -11.24 -11.24 -0.02
N PHE A 182 -10.84 -10.93 1.22
CA PHE A 182 -10.83 -11.93 2.30
C PHE A 182 -12.23 -12.49 2.61
N MET A 183 -13.25 -11.62 2.66
CA MET A 183 -14.64 -12.06 2.81
C MET A 183 -15.09 -12.96 1.65
N PHE A 184 -14.67 -12.67 0.43
CA PHE A 184 -15.00 -13.50 -0.74
C PHE A 184 -14.30 -14.87 -0.69
N ILE A 185 -13.01 -14.91 -0.29
CA ILE A 185 -12.28 -16.18 -0.06
C ILE A 185 -12.97 -17.02 1.02
N GLU A 186 -13.38 -16.37 2.12
CA GLU A 186 -14.08 -17.04 3.22
C GLU A 186 -15.41 -17.62 2.77
N ALA A 187 -16.22 -16.85 2.02
CA ALA A 187 -17.49 -17.31 1.49
C ALA A 187 -17.35 -18.50 0.52
N LEU A 188 -16.35 -18.48 -0.37
CA LEU A 188 -16.04 -19.61 -1.25
C LEU A 188 -15.63 -20.84 -0.45
N ALA A 189 -14.82 -20.67 0.60
CA ALA A 189 -14.40 -21.77 1.46
C ALA A 189 -15.58 -22.32 2.29
N ASP A 190 -16.49 -21.47 2.76
CA ASP A 190 -17.69 -21.88 3.48
C ASP A 190 -18.62 -22.73 2.59
N ALA A 191 -18.83 -22.31 1.34
CA ALA A 191 -19.59 -23.08 0.37
C ALA A 191 -18.96 -24.47 0.12
N ALA A 192 -17.64 -24.52 -0.05
CA ALA A 192 -16.93 -25.79 -0.24
C ALA A 192 -17.04 -26.71 0.99
N VAL A 193 -17.02 -26.15 2.21
CA VAL A 193 -17.21 -26.92 3.45
C VAL A 193 -18.64 -27.42 3.58
N LEU A 194 -19.64 -26.63 3.19
CA LEU A 194 -21.04 -27.03 3.16
C LEU A 194 -21.22 -28.28 2.28
N ASP A 195 -20.45 -28.37 1.17
CA ASP A 195 -20.47 -29.50 0.23
C ASP A 195 -19.46 -30.61 0.59
N GLY A 196 -18.88 -30.58 1.80
CA GLY A 196 -18.09 -31.68 2.38
C GLY A 196 -16.56 -31.55 2.22
N MET A 197 -16.04 -30.44 1.69
CA MET A 197 -14.58 -30.23 1.60
C MET A 197 -13.98 -29.88 2.97
N PRO A 198 -12.84 -30.47 3.38
CA PRO A 198 -12.14 -30.04 4.59
C PRO A 198 -11.72 -28.58 4.56
N ARG A 199 -11.93 -27.82 5.65
CA ARG A 199 -11.71 -26.38 5.76
C ARG A 199 -10.35 -25.90 5.24
N GLN A 200 -9.27 -26.55 5.65
CA GLN A 200 -7.91 -26.20 5.24
C GLN A 200 -7.72 -26.29 3.71
N LEU A 201 -8.32 -27.30 3.09
CA LEU A 201 -8.29 -27.51 1.65
C LEU A 201 -9.14 -26.45 0.94
N ALA A 202 -10.32 -26.13 1.47
CA ALA A 202 -11.22 -25.12 0.94
C ALA A 202 -10.54 -23.74 0.82
N TYR A 203 -9.85 -23.29 1.85
CA TYR A 203 -9.08 -22.03 1.79
C TYR A 203 -7.98 -22.05 0.72
N ARG A 204 -7.26 -23.17 0.57
CA ARG A 204 -6.21 -23.27 -0.45
C ARG A 204 -6.76 -23.15 -1.86
N PHE A 205 -7.88 -23.84 -2.16
CA PHE A 205 -8.53 -23.73 -3.46
C PHE A 205 -9.09 -22.33 -3.71
N ALA A 206 -9.80 -21.75 -2.75
CA ALA A 206 -10.38 -20.41 -2.88
C ALA A 206 -9.29 -19.34 -3.14
N ALA A 207 -8.23 -19.32 -2.33
CA ALA A 207 -7.15 -18.35 -2.47
C ALA A 207 -6.43 -18.49 -3.83
N GLN A 208 -6.08 -19.74 -4.24
CA GLN A 208 -5.39 -19.96 -5.52
C GLN A 208 -6.26 -19.61 -6.73
N THR A 209 -7.58 -19.81 -6.63
CA THR A 209 -8.52 -19.42 -7.69
C THR A 209 -8.53 -17.91 -7.91
N LEU A 210 -8.53 -17.11 -6.82
CA LEU A 210 -8.49 -15.66 -6.93
C LEU A 210 -7.16 -15.15 -7.50
N ILE A 211 -6.05 -15.71 -7.06
CA ILE A 211 -4.72 -15.40 -7.60
C ILE A 211 -4.70 -15.64 -9.11
N GLY A 212 -5.14 -16.83 -9.56
CA GLY A 212 -5.18 -17.17 -10.98
C GLY A 212 -6.09 -16.26 -11.80
N ALA A 213 -7.28 -15.94 -11.30
CA ALA A 213 -8.22 -15.05 -11.98
C ALA A 213 -7.67 -13.61 -12.09
N ALA A 214 -7.02 -13.10 -11.03
CA ALA A 214 -6.39 -11.79 -11.04
C ALA A 214 -5.23 -11.73 -12.05
N HIS A 215 -4.38 -12.76 -12.09
CA HIS A 215 -3.32 -12.88 -13.09
C HIS A 215 -3.87 -12.89 -14.52
N MET A 216 -4.95 -13.62 -14.78
CA MET A 216 -5.57 -13.62 -16.12
C MET A 216 -5.96 -12.21 -16.58
N VAL A 217 -6.53 -11.40 -15.69
CA VAL A 217 -6.87 -10.00 -16.00
C VAL A 217 -5.60 -9.18 -16.25
N LYS A 218 -4.64 -9.24 -15.31
CA LYS A 218 -3.43 -8.41 -15.33
C LYS A 218 -2.52 -8.74 -16.52
N ASP A 219 -2.27 -10.02 -16.77
CA ASP A 219 -1.26 -10.45 -17.73
C ASP A 219 -1.78 -10.45 -19.16
N THR A 220 -3.09 -10.66 -19.34
CA THR A 220 -3.69 -10.68 -20.70
C THR A 220 -4.27 -9.33 -21.13
N GLY A 221 -4.56 -8.43 -20.19
CA GLY A 221 -5.24 -7.16 -20.46
C GLY A 221 -6.69 -7.32 -20.98
N ARG A 222 -7.25 -8.54 -20.97
CA ARG A 222 -8.60 -8.80 -21.48
C ARG A 222 -9.66 -8.27 -20.53
N HIS A 223 -10.80 -7.89 -21.08
CA HIS A 223 -11.94 -7.43 -20.29
C HIS A 223 -12.44 -8.55 -19.34
N PRO A 224 -12.66 -8.27 -18.04
CA PRO A 224 -13.11 -9.30 -17.09
C PRO A 224 -14.39 -10.03 -17.50
N GLY A 225 -15.31 -9.37 -18.22
CA GLY A 225 -16.50 -10.00 -18.77
C GLY A 225 -16.20 -11.08 -19.81
N GLU A 226 -15.22 -10.86 -20.70
CA GLU A 226 -14.78 -11.86 -21.66
C GLU A 226 -14.17 -13.07 -20.94
N LEU A 227 -13.33 -12.84 -19.91
CA LEU A 227 -12.74 -13.92 -19.13
C LEU A 227 -13.80 -14.73 -18.37
N LYS A 228 -14.83 -14.07 -17.85
CA LYS A 228 -15.99 -14.74 -17.24
C LYS A 228 -16.69 -15.64 -18.26
N ASP A 229 -16.93 -15.16 -19.48
CA ASP A 229 -17.63 -15.90 -20.53
C ASP A 229 -16.84 -17.15 -20.97
N LEU A 230 -15.50 -17.12 -20.95
CA LEU A 230 -14.69 -18.33 -21.20
C LEU A 230 -14.93 -19.47 -20.21
N VAL A 231 -15.38 -19.16 -18.98
CA VAL A 231 -15.65 -20.15 -17.95
C VAL A 231 -17.13 -20.59 -17.98
N CYS A 232 -18.02 -19.76 -18.56
CA CYS A 232 -19.46 -19.98 -18.59
C CYS A 232 -19.89 -20.76 -19.84
N SER A 233 -19.84 -22.09 -19.79
CA SER A 233 -20.40 -22.91 -20.87
C SER A 233 -21.94 -22.90 -20.87
N PRO A 234 -22.59 -23.09 -22.07
CA PRO A 234 -24.05 -23.18 -22.17
C PRO A 234 -24.61 -24.27 -21.25
N ALA A 235 -25.62 -23.92 -20.44
CA ALA A 235 -26.25 -24.79 -19.42
C ALA A 235 -25.28 -25.39 -18.39
N GLY A 236 -24.06 -24.84 -18.25
CA GLY A 236 -23.05 -25.31 -17.31
C GLY A 236 -23.30 -24.85 -15.87
N THR A 237 -22.52 -25.42 -14.93
CA THR A 237 -22.59 -25.08 -13.50
C THR A 237 -22.20 -23.62 -13.22
N THR A 238 -21.26 -23.09 -13.99
CA THR A 238 -20.75 -21.72 -13.78
C THR A 238 -21.80 -20.66 -14.11
N ILE A 239 -22.54 -20.81 -15.22
CA ILE A 239 -23.57 -19.83 -15.59
C ILE A 239 -24.73 -19.82 -14.58
N GLU A 240 -25.05 -20.97 -13.97
CA GLU A 240 -26.04 -21.03 -12.90
C GLU A 240 -25.56 -20.32 -11.63
N ALA A 241 -24.30 -20.47 -11.25
CA ALA A 241 -23.71 -19.71 -10.14
C ALA A 241 -23.72 -18.20 -10.41
N VAL A 242 -23.38 -17.76 -11.63
CA VAL A 242 -23.43 -16.35 -12.05
C VAL A 242 -24.87 -15.84 -11.93
N ARG A 243 -25.89 -16.58 -12.42
CA ARG A 243 -27.30 -16.20 -12.29
C ARG A 243 -27.70 -15.93 -10.84
N VAL A 244 -27.33 -16.82 -9.92
CA VAL A 244 -27.63 -16.65 -8.49
C VAL A 244 -26.99 -15.39 -7.92
N LEU A 245 -25.73 -15.12 -8.27
CA LEU A 245 -25.02 -13.91 -7.78
C LEU A 245 -25.63 -12.62 -8.34
N GLU A 246 -26.04 -12.61 -9.62
CA GLU A 246 -26.74 -11.46 -10.21
C GLU A 246 -28.11 -11.24 -9.55
N ASP A 247 -28.90 -12.28 -9.33
CA ASP A 247 -30.20 -12.21 -8.62
C ASP A 247 -30.06 -11.65 -7.19
N LYS A 248 -28.91 -11.90 -6.52
CA LYS A 248 -28.61 -11.38 -5.18
C LYS A 248 -27.94 -10.00 -5.18
N GLY A 249 -27.75 -9.39 -6.35
CA GLY A 249 -27.20 -8.03 -6.45
C GLY A 249 -25.70 -7.93 -6.13
N PHE A 250 -24.92 -8.98 -6.38
CA PHE A 250 -23.50 -9.04 -6.06
C PHE A 250 -22.71 -7.82 -6.54
N ARG A 251 -22.87 -7.46 -7.83
CA ARG A 251 -22.15 -6.30 -8.41
C ARG A 251 -22.53 -4.98 -7.74
N GLY A 252 -23.86 -4.78 -7.55
CA GLY A 252 -24.39 -3.59 -6.89
C GLY A 252 -23.84 -3.42 -5.47
N SER A 253 -23.77 -4.53 -4.71
CA SER A 253 -23.23 -4.53 -3.35
C SER A 253 -21.76 -4.12 -3.31
N ILE A 254 -20.91 -4.63 -4.23
CA ILE A 254 -19.51 -4.26 -4.30
C ILE A 254 -19.33 -2.78 -4.69
N ILE A 255 -20.08 -2.32 -5.70
CA ILE A 255 -20.03 -0.92 -6.16
C ILE A 255 -20.40 0.02 -5.01
N GLU A 256 -21.52 -0.24 -4.33
CA GLU A 256 -21.99 0.56 -3.20
C GLU A 256 -20.96 0.57 -2.06
N ALA A 257 -20.43 -0.60 -1.66
CA ALA A 257 -19.45 -0.71 -0.58
C ALA A 257 -18.17 0.09 -0.87
N VAL A 258 -17.61 -0.01 -2.07
CA VAL A 258 -16.41 0.72 -2.46
C VAL A 258 -16.69 2.21 -2.58
N HIS A 259 -17.87 2.59 -3.09
CA HIS A 259 -18.28 4.00 -3.16
C HIS A 259 -18.40 4.63 -1.76
N ARG A 260 -19.06 3.98 -0.81
CA ARG A 260 -19.14 4.44 0.60
C ARG A 260 -17.77 4.56 1.26
N CYS A 261 -16.86 3.64 0.93
CA CYS A 261 -15.48 3.74 1.42
C CYS A 261 -14.80 5.00 0.88
N THR A 262 -15.01 5.36 -0.39
CA THR A 262 -14.46 6.58 -0.99
C THR A 262 -15.04 7.85 -0.36
N GLU A 263 -16.35 7.90 -0.12
CA GLU A 263 -17.00 9.02 0.60
C GLU A 263 -16.37 9.20 1.99
N LYS A 264 -16.19 8.11 2.72
CA LYS A 264 -15.54 8.15 4.04
C LYS A 264 -14.09 8.61 3.99
N ALA A 265 -13.33 8.20 2.97
CA ALA A 265 -11.94 8.64 2.77
C ALA A 265 -11.84 10.14 2.48
N ARG A 266 -12.83 10.71 1.81
CA ARG A 266 -12.96 12.16 1.54
C ARG A 266 -13.45 12.97 2.73
N GLY A 267 -13.87 12.32 3.80
CA GLY A 267 -14.46 12.98 4.97
C GLY A 267 -15.94 13.35 4.80
N LEU A 268 -16.64 12.74 3.86
CA LEU A 268 -18.07 12.92 3.56
C LEU A 268 -18.95 11.91 4.32
#